data_b0b5b2fa72a63f0f4c77c24a0984c8cc
#
_entry.id   b0b5b2fa72a63f0f4c77c24a0984c8cc
#
_cell.length_a   1.000
_cell.length_b   1.000
_cell.length_c   1.000
_cell.angle_alpha   90.00
_cell.angle_beta   90.00
_cell.angle_gamma   90.00
#
_symmetry.space_group_name_H-M   'P 1'
#
loop_
_entity.id
_entity.type
_entity.pdbx_description
1 polymer ?
#
loop_
_entity_poly.entity_id
_entity_poly.type
_entity_poly.pdbx_seq_one_letter_code
_entity_poly.pdbx_strand_id
1 'polypeptide(L)'
;SSWVSLGSYPGPDGTPALYAFPYKIDVKSLVWYVPENFEDAGYEVPETMEDLKALTEQIVADGGTPWCIGLGSGGATGWPATDWVEDMMLRTQPPEVYDAWYRNE
;
A
#
# COMPACT_ATOMS: atom_id res chain seq x y z
N SER A 1 15.29 18.38 -1.97
CA SER A 1 14.23 17.41 -2.31
C SER A 1 13.89 16.57 -1.07
N SER A 2 12.70 16.04 -0.98
CA SER A 2 12.27 15.16 0.11
C SER A 2 13.20 13.96 0.33
N TRP A 3 13.78 13.41 -0.72
CA TRP A 3 14.77 12.32 -0.64
C TRP A 3 16.05 12.71 0.07
N VAL A 4 16.56 13.93 -0.16
CA VAL A 4 17.73 14.46 0.56
C VAL A 4 17.38 14.69 2.03
N SER A 5 16.20 15.24 2.30
CA SER A 5 15.72 15.47 3.66
C SER A 5 15.60 14.16 4.45
N LEU A 6 15.11 13.09 3.81
CA LEU A 6 14.97 11.76 4.43
C LEU A 6 16.31 11.18 4.88
N GLY A 7 17.39 11.45 4.14
CA GLY A 7 18.73 10.95 4.44
C GLY A 7 19.61 11.92 5.25
N SER A 8 19.10 13.10 5.62
CA SER A 8 19.89 14.14 6.26
C SER A 8 19.58 14.24 7.76
N TYR A 9 20.64 14.25 8.56
CA TYR A 9 20.58 14.33 10.02
C TYR A 9 21.61 15.32 10.55
N PRO A 10 21.40 15.89 11.78
CA PRO A 10 22.42 16.72 12.43
C PRO A 10 23.69 15.92 12.69
N GLY A 11 24.82 16.45 12.27
CA GLY A 11 26.15 15.94 12.62
C GLY A 11 26.53 16.26 14.08
N PRO A 12 27.73 15.83 14.53
CA PRO A 12 28.22 16.09 15.91
C PRO A 12 28.30 17.58 16.25
N ASP A 13 28.47 18.44 15.24
CA ASP A 13 28.50 19.90 15.38
C ASP A 13 27.12 20.56 15.20
N GLY A 14 26.07 19.76 15.04
CA GLY A 14 24.71 20.23 14.76
C GLY A 14 24.43 20.62 13.31
N THR A 15 25.43 20.57 12.43
CA THR A 15 25.26 20.89 11.01
C THR A 15 24.60 19.73 10.28
N PRO A 16 23.51 19.95 9.51
CA PRO A 16 22.90 18.89 8.71
C PRO A 16 23.86 18.32 7.67
N ALA A 17 24.02 17.02 7.66
CA ALA A 17 24.80 16.28 6.67
C ALA A 17 24.01 15.09 6.13
N LEU A 18 24.33 14.69 4.90
CA LEU A 18 23.72 13.51 4.27
C LEU A 18 24.41 12.24 4.75
N TYR A 19 23.70 11.40 5.48
CA TYR A 19 24.18 10.13 6.02
C TYR A 19 23.70 8.92 5.24
N ALA A 20 22.58 9.06 4.51
CA ALA A 20 22.01 7.98 3.72
C ALA A 20 21.31 8.54 2.49
N PHE A 21 21.26 7.73 1.43
CA PHE A 21 20.44 8.03 0.26
C PHE A 21 19.65 6.79 -0.16
N PRO A 22 18.40 6.94 -0.65
CA PRO A 22 17.62 5.81 -1.11
C PRO A 22 18.25 5.26 -2.40
N TYR A 23 18.48 3.95 -2.42
CA TYR A 23 18.97 3.23 -3.60
C TYR A 23 17.91 2.32 -4.25
N LYS A 24 16.80 2.10 -3.55
CA LYS A 24 15.71 1.24 -3.99
C LYS A 24 14.39 1.81 -3.49
N ILE A 25 13.38 1.73 -4.34
CA ILE A 25 11.99 2.08 -4.03
C ILE A 25 11.13 0.89 -4.41
N ASP A 26 10.33 0.41 -3.46
CA ASP A 26 9.36 -0.66 -3.70
C ASP A 26 7.95 -0.05 -3.77
N VAL A 27 7.20 -0.42 -4.79
CA VAL A 27 5.77 -0.10 -4.87
C VAL A 27 5.01 -1.12 -4.05
N LYS A 28 4.10 -0.65 -3.21
CA LYS A 28 3.28 -1.47 -2.30
C LYS A 28 1.80 -1.42 -2.71
N SER A 29 1.00 -2.26 -2.06
CA SER A 29 -0.46 -2.28 -2.22
C SER A 29 -0.91 -2.51 -3.69
N LEU A 30 -0.16 -3.34 -4.43
CA LEU A 30 -0.56 -3.75 -5.77
C LEU A 30 -1.54 -4.91 -5.71
N VAL A 31 -2.59 -4.82 -6.52
CA VAL A 31 -3.49 -5.95 -6.79
C VAL A 31 -2.97 -6.70 -8.01
N TRP A 32 -2.65 -7.97 -7.82
CA TRP A 32 -2.23 -8.86 -8.89
C TRP A 32 -3.42 -9.71 -9.33
N TYR A 33 -3.56 -9.91 -10.62
CA TYR A 33 -4.60 -10.75 -11.20
C TYR A 33 -4.03 -11.56 -12.38
N VAL A 34 -4.74 -12.61 -12.77
CA VAL A 34 -4.41 -13.43 -13.92
C VAL A 34 -5.33 -12.98 -15.08
N PRO A 35 -4.78 -12.30 -16.11
CA PRO A 35 -5.60 -11.76 -17.20
C PRO A 35 -6.50 -12.81 -17.89
N GLU A 36 -5.96 -14.01 -18.13
CA GLU A 36 -6.69 -15.08 -18.77
C GLU A 36 -7.92 -15.53 -17.97
N ASN A 37 -7.80 -15.56 -16.62
CA ASN A 37 -8.92 -15.91 -15.76
C ASN A 37 -10.02 -14.82 -15.77
N PHE A 38 -9.63 -13.56 -15.91
CA PHE A 38 -10.57 -12.45 -16.02
C PHE A 38 -11.30 -12.51 -17.36
N GLU A 39 -10.57 -12.75 -18.45
CA GLU A 39 -11.15 -12.90 -19.80
C GLU A 39 -12.13 -14.06 -19.85
N ASP A 40 -11.77 -15.23 -19.35
CA ASP A 40 -12.61 -16.43 -19.33
C ASP A 40 -13.89 -16.22 -18.50
N ALA A 41 -13.81 -15.47 -17.40
CA ALA A 41 -14.95 -15.15 -16.54
C ALA A 41 -15.75 -13.93 -17.00
N GLY A 42 -15.26 -13.18 -17.98
CA GLY A 42 -15.88 -11.94 -18.45
C GLY A 42 -15.77 -10.78 -17.45
N TYR A 43 -14.72 -10.79 -16.63
CA TYR A 43 -14.45 -9.71 -15.67
C TYR A 43 -13.61 -8.61 -16.33
N GLU A 44 -13.93 -7.37 -16.01
CA GLU A 44 -13.16 -6.20 -16.42
C GLU A 44 -12.23 -5.73 -15.30
N VAL A 45 -11.05 -5.18 -15.67
CA VAL A 45 -10.13 -4.60 -14.69
C VAL A 45 -10.74 -3.31 -14.15
N PRO A 46 -10.95 -3.19 -12.83
CA PRO A 46 -11.59 -2.01 -12.25
C PRO A 46 -10.71 -0.78 -12.35
N GLU A 47 -11.31 0.37 -12.67
CA GLU A 47 -10.62 1.66 -12.75
C GLU A 47 -10.85 2.52 -11.50
N THR A 48 -11.91 2.23 -10.73
CA THR A 48 -12.26 2.95 -9.49
C THR A 48 -12.40 1.99 -8.31
N MET A 49 -12.44 2.53 -7.09
CA MET A 49 -12.71 1.73 -5.89
C MET A 49 -14.14 1.16 -5.88
N GLU A 50 -15.08 1.89 -6.45
CA GLU A 50 -16.46 1.45 -6.63
C GLU A 50 -16.52 0.24 -7.58
N ASP A 51 -15.80 0.28 -8.69
CA ASP A 51 -15.71 -0.85 -9.63
C ASP A 51 -15.03 -2.05 -8.99
N LEU A 52 -13.95 -1.83 -8.22
CA LEU A 52 -13.25 -2.89 -7.49
C LEU A 52 -14.18 -3.58 -6.47
N LYS A 53 -15.02 -2.80 -5.79
CA LYS A 53 -16.02 -3.34 -4.86
C LYS A 53 -17.10 -4.13 -5.61
N ALA A 54 -17.62 -3.59 -6.69
CA ALA A 54 -18.63 -4.27 -7.52
C ALA A 54 -18.08 -5.59 -8.09
N LEU A 55 -16.86 -5.60 -8.61
CA LEU A 55 -16.18 -6.82 -9.08
C LEU A 55 -16.01 -7.84 -7.95
N THR A 56 -15.62 -7.38 -6.76
CA THR A 56 -15.48 -8.25 -5.58
C THR A 56 -16.82 -8.94 -5.25
N GLU A 57 -17.92 -8.18 -5.23
CA GLU A 57 -19.28 -8.71 -4.97
C GLU A 57 -19.71 -9.69 -6.08
N GLN A 58 -19.38 -9.40 -7.34
CA GLN A 58 -19.68 -10.30 -8.46
C GLN A 58 -18.94 -11.63 -8.34
N ILE A 59 -17.62 -11.61 -8.08
CA ILE A 59 -16.82 -12.84 -7.91
C ILE A 59 -17.40 -13.72 -6.78
N VAL A 60 -17.87 -13.11 -5.69
CA VAL A 60 -18.54 -13.83 -4.60
C VAL A 60 -19.86 -14.43 -5.08
N ALA A 61 -20.68 -13.69 -5.84
CA ALA A 61 -21.94 -14.17 -6.38
C ALA A 61 -21.74 -15.33 -7.36
N ASP A 62 -20.65 -15.32 -8.11
CA ASP A 62 -20.25 -16.40 -9.03
C ASP A 62 -19.65 -17.63 -8.28
N GLY A 63 -19.58 -17.58 -6.95
CA GLY A 63 -19.08 -18.66 -6.10
C GLY A 63 -17.54 -18.67 -5.96
N GLY A 64 -16.84 -17.65 -6.39
CA GLY A 64 -15.41 -17.48 -6.28
C GLY A 64 -14.95 -16.88 -4.95
N THR A 65 -13.64 -16.88 -4.75
CA THR A 65 -12.97 -16.18 -3.64
C THR A 65 -12.19 -15.00 -4.21
N PRO A 66 -12.66 -13.75 -4.03
CA PRO A 66 -12.12 -12.60 -4.75
C PRO A 66 -10.74 -12.17 -4.29
N TRP A 67 -10.36 -12.48 -3.04
CA TRP A 67 -9.11 -11.99 -2.45
C TRP A 67 -8.26 -13.10 -1.84
N CYS A 68 -6.96 -13.00 -2.08
CA CYS A 68 -5.94 -13.79 -1.41
C CYS A 68 -4.81 -12.86 -0.98
N ILE A 69 -4.43 -12.91 0.29
CA ILE A 69 -3.30 -12.16 0.82
C ILE A 69 -2.43 -13.04 1.70
N GLY A 70 -1.13 -13.07 1.42
CA GLY A 70 -0.15 -13.76 2.25
C GLY A 70 0.29 -12.85 3.40
N LEU A 71 -0.03 -13.19 4.64
CA LEU A 71 0.30 -12.39 5.81
C LEU A 71 1.42 -12.98 6.65
N GLY A 72 1.74 -14.28 6.51
CA GLY A 72 2.74 -14.97 7.32
C GLY A 72 4.16 -14.52 6.99
N SER A 73 4.90 -14.00 7.98
CA SER A 73 6.29 -13.57 7.86
C SER A 73 7.03 -13.62 9.20
N GLY A 74 6.86 -14.69 9.98
CA GLY A 74 7.50 -14.81 11.29
C GLY A 74 7.22 -13.62 12.20
N GLY A 75 8.26 -12.98 12.72
CA GLY A 75 8.13 -11.77 13.57
C GLY A 75 7.59 -10.53 12.87
N ALA A 76 7.52 -10.53 11.53
CA ALA A 76 6.97 -9.45 10.71
C ALA A 76 5.59 -9.81 10.11
N THR A 77 4.93 -10.85 10.64
CA THR A 77 3.59 -11.26 10.19
C THR A 77 2.61 -10.07 10.26
N GLY A 78 1.86 -9.89 9.17
CA GLY A 78 0.85 -8.81 9.07
C GLY A 78 1.29 -7.59 8.28
N TRP A 79 2.58 -7.42 7.99
CA TRP A 79 3.09 -6.23 7.29
C TRP A 79 2.37 -5.91 5.95
N PRO A 80 1.92 -6.90 5.12
CA PRO A 80 1.18 -6.55 3.91
C PRO A 80 -0.17 -5.89 4.20
N ALA A 81 -0.83 -6.27 5.29
CA ALA A 81 -2.08 -5.62 5.70
C ALA A 81 -1.83 -4.19 6.20
N THR A 82 -0.72 -3.95 6.90
CA THR A 82 -0.32 -2.59 7.33
C THR A 82 -0.09 -1.69 6.12
N ASP A 83 0.64 -2.17 5.11
CA ASP A 83 0.87 -1.40 3.86
C ASP A 83 -0.47 -1.01 3.19
N TRP A 84 -1.46 -1.91 3.17
CA TRP A 84 -2.79 -1.60 2.64
C TRP A 84 -3.56 -0.59 3.48
N VAL A 85 -3.49 -0.66 4.81
CA VAL A 85 -4.15 0.32 5.70
C VAL A 85 -3.53 1.70 5.50
N GLU A 86 -2.21 1.79 5.41
CA GLU A 86 -1.49 3.06 5.13
C GLU A 86 -1.88 3.63 3.76
N ASP A 87 -1.93 2.81 2.72
CA ASP A 87 -2.35 3.24 1.39
C ASP A 87 -3.79 3.79 1.39
N MET A 88 -4.73 3.09 2.05
CA MET A 88 -6.10 3.57 2.18
C MET A 88 -6.18 4.87 2.96
N MET A 89 -5.43 5.01 4.04
CA MET A 89 -5.37 6.24 4.82
C MET A 89 -4.88 7.42 3.96
N LEU A 90 -3.79 7.23 3.22
CA LEU A 90 -3.22 8.27 2.34
C LEU A 90 -4.13 8.65 1.16
N ARG A 91 -4.99 7.72 0.70
CA ARG A 91 -5.97 7.99 -0.38
C ARG A 91 -7.23 8.68 0.10
N THR A 92 -7.64 8.44 1.35
CA THR A 92 -8.95 8.84 1.86
C THR A 92 -8.88 9.99 2.85
N GLN A 93 -7.70 10.26 3.42
CA GLN A 93 -7.50 11.27 4.46
C GLN A 93 -6.44 12.29 4.06
N PRO A 94 -6.54 13.52 4.57
CA PRO A 94 -5.48 14.51 4.40
C PRO A 94 -4.22 14.14 5.21
N PRO A 95 -3.04 14.65 4.84
CA PRO A 95 -1.77 14.31 5.48
C PRO A 95 -1.75 14.50 7.00
N GLU A 96 -2.46 15.50 7.51
CA GLU A 96 -2.53 15.81 8.94
C GLU A 96 -3.19 14.69 9.75
N VAL A 97 -4.18 14.00 9.16
CA VAL A 97 -4.83 12.85 9.80
C VAL A 97 -3.90 11.65 9.83
N TYR A 98 -3.13 11.43 8.77
CA TYR A 98 -2.10 10.40 8.75
C TYR A 98 -1.03 10.67 9.82
N ASP A 99 -0.56 11.91 9.91
CA ASP A 99 0.43 12.34 10.91
C ASP A 99 -0.06 12.15 12.36
N ALA A 100 -1.31 12.51 12.65
CA ALA A 100 -1.94 12.29 13.95
C ALA A 100 -2.09 10.80 14.25
N TRP A 101 -2.49 10.01 13.25
CA TRP A 101 -2.67 8.58 13.40
C TRP A 101 -1.39 7.85 13.83
N TYR A 102 -0.27 8.07 13.14
CA TYR A 102 0.98 7.38 13.53
C TYR A 102 1.59 7.90 14.83
N ARG A 103 1.24 9.13 15.25
CA ARG A 103 1.63 9.71 16.55
C ARG A 103 0.72 9.30 17.69
N ASN A 104 -0.38 8.63 17.41
CA ASN A 104 -1.43 8.23 18.36
C ASN A 104 -2.06 9.44 19.08
N GLU A 105 -2.40 10.48 18.32
CA GLU A 105 -3.02 11.73 18.74
C GLU A 105 -4.53 11.73 18.46
#